data_1ca19b2a5030de4cdd2af17cb03c0894
#
_entry.id   1ca19b2a5030de4cdd2af17cb03c0894
#
_cell.length_a   1.000
_cell.length_b   1.000
_cell.length_c   1.000
_cell.angle_alpha   90.00
_cell.angle_beta   90.00
_cell.angle_gamma   90.00
#
_symmetry.space_group_name_H-M   'P 1'
#
loop_
_entity.id
_entity.type
_entity.pdbx_description
1 polymer ?
#
loop_
_entity_poly.entity_id
_entity_poly.type
_entity_poly.pdbx_seq_one_letter_code
_entity_poly.pdbx_strand_id
1 'polypeptide(L)'
;MAAGYPCSNVDFLSFTAGSALGGGNMNDIWGWTDPDYGTEYVLLGRTSGTAFIDISDPVNPLYLGNLPASGSNSLWRDIKVDGNYAYIVSEAGGHGMQIFDLTKLRNVVNPPVTFSEDAHYSGWGNAHNLVINEASNRAYGVGTNTSSGGLHIVDISNPLNPVIMGDFAGDGYTHDAQVVNYIGPDADYAAGYEIAFACNENSITVIDVTDPGNTEELSRTTYNSQYTHQGWLTEDHKYFLSGDELDENYTGVNTTTFIWDVQDLNAPFLLGTFVSSTPAIDHNLYIKDNLCYQSNYRAGLRIANLDNIASGMMTEVGFFDVYPSSDATGFNGTWSNYPYFASGVVAVSHIEEGLFLLSLSGNISDLGCTDPAACNYSPDAIEDNGLCAENDACGVCGGNDSSCSGCTNTIACNYDPSATIDDGSCIIGGVEITFTILTDNYPGETTWSIADASGSVVITGGPYSSSATTYSSTVCVDDGCYDLTINDSFGDGICCGYGTGNYVITSQGETLVSGGEFASTETINFCISGGEPDVPGCTDYTACNYDSTATLDDGSCEYESCACPNDVNGDGSITVADLLIVLSEFGCTSDCTADVDGDGSVTVADVLLILSAFGSLC
;
A
#
# COMPACT_ATOMS: atom_id res chain seq x y z
N MET A 1 -31.20 -6.12 7.97
CA MET A 1 -31.45 -4.87 8.72
C MET A 1 -31.81 -5.24 10.16
N ALA A 2 -31.08 -4.70 11.13
CA ALA A 2 -31.34 -4.87 12.55
C ALA A 2 -31.75 -3.52 13.14
N ALA A 3 -32.84 -3.48 13.92
CA ALA A 3 -33.42 -2.26 14.53
C ALA A 3 -33.68 -1.09 13.53
N GLY A 4 -33.75 -1.36 12.22
CA GLY A 4 -33.95 -0.34 11.19
C GLY A 4 -32.66 0.10 10.48
N TYR A 5 -31.48 -0.34 10.94
CA TYR A 5 -30.18 -0.06 10.34
C TYR A 5 -29.80 -1.10 9.28
N PRO A 6 -29.23 -0.72 8.12
CA PRO A 6 -28.62 -1.65 7.17
C PRO A 6 -27.45 -2.38 7.84
N CYS A 7 -27.38 -3.69 7.68
CA CYS A 7 -26.29 -4.50 8.24
C CYS A 7 -26.14 -5.82 7.48
N SER A 8 -24.97 -6.40 7.58
CA SER A 8 -24.63 -7.77 7.14
C SER A 8 -23.64 -8.37 8.14
N ASN A 9 -23.89 -9.59 8.58
CA ASN A 9 -23.05 -10.36 9.51
C ASN A 9 -22.66 -9.63 10.81
N VAL A 10 -23.43 -8.62 11.19
CA VAL A 10 -23.29 -7.85 12.44
C VAL A 10 -24.66 -7.72 13.10
N ASP A 11 -24.76 -8.16 14.34
CA ASP A 11 -25.96 -8.11 15.15
C ASP A 11 -25.99 -6.85 16.00
N PHE A 12 -27.18 -6.27 16.11
CA PHE A 12 -27.46 -5.15 17.00
C PHE A 12 -27.78 -5.66 18.40
N LEU A 13 -27.01 -5.24 19.41
CA LEU A 13 -27.28 -5.55 20.81
C LEU A 13 -28.07 -4.43 21.48
N SER A 14 -27.54 -3.20 21.46
CA SER A 14 -28.23 -2.04 22.02
C SER A 14 -27.73 -0.72 21.43
N PHE A 15 -28.52 0.32 21.66
CA PHE A 15 -28.19 1.72 21.41
C PHE A 15 -28.51 2.56 22.65
N THR A 16 -27.54 3.38 23.08
CA THR A 16 -27.73 4.34 24.17
C THR A 16 -27.51 5.75 23.64
N ALA A 17 -28.57 6.53 23.65
CA ALA A 17 -28.52 7.90 23.16
C ALA A 17 -27.53 8.76 23.95
N GLY A 18 -26.78 9.63 23.28
CA GLY A 18 -25.80 10.53 23.89
C GLY A 18 -26.41 11.43 24.98
N SER A 19 -27.69 11.81 24.84
CA SER A 19 -28.43 12.55 25.88
C SER A 19 -28.59 11.76 27.17
N ALA A 20 -28.67 10.43 27.12
CA ALA A 20 -28.72 9.56 28.30
C ALA A 20 -27.32 9.34 28.92
N LEU A 21 -26.26 9.59 28.17
CA LEU A 21 -24.84 9.48 28.58
C LEU A 21 -24.24 10.82 29.04
N GLY A 22 -25.08 11.81 29.35
CA GLY A 22 -24.66 13.13 29.83
C GLY A 22 -24.55 14.21 28.73
N GLY A 23 -24.90 13.89 27.47
CA GLY A 23 -25.04 14.84 26.36
C GLY A 23 -23.71 15.29 25.74
N GLY A 24 -23.82 16.14 24.72
CA GLY A 24 -22.69 16.57 23.87
C GLY A 24 -22.47 15.60 22.71
N ASN A 25 -21.55 15.94 21.80
CA ASN A 25 -21.08 15.03 20.77
C ASN A 25 -20.13 14.01 21.36
N MET A 26 -20.20 12.79 20.86
CA MET A 26 -19.25 11.71 21.19
C MET A 26 -18.01 11.85 20.31
N ASN A 27 -16.92 11.23 20.74
CA ASN A 27 -15.68 11.12 19.98
C ASN A 27 -15.03 9.75 20.21
N ASP A 28 -13.76 9.67 20.56
CA ASP A 28 -13.08 8.39 20.68
C ASP A 28 -13.67 7.49 21.77
N ILE A 29 -13.41 6.20 21.65
CA ILE A 29 -13.93 5.16 22.51
C ILE A 29 -12.84 4.13 22.82
N TRP A 30 -12.82 3.67 24.08
CA TRP A 30 -11.95 2.58 24.48
C TRP A 30 -12.70 1.62 25.39
N GLY A 31 -12.13 0.45 25.63
CA GLY A 31 -12.68 -0.55 26.53
C GLY A 31 -11.76 -0.84 27.71
N TRP A 32 -12.35 -1.29 28.81
CA TRP A 32 -11.62 -1.88 29.94
C TRP A 32 -12.36 -3.13 30.40
N THR A 33 -11.62 -4.25 30.46
CA THR A 33 -12.07 -5.46 31.12
C THR A 33 -11.41 -5.53 32.48
N ASP A 34 -12.23 -5.51 33.53
CA ASP A 34 -11.73 -5.60 34.91
C ASP A 34 -10.95 -6.90 35.11
N PRO A 35 -9.65 -6.88 35.40
CA PRO A 35 -8.86 -8.10 35.50
C PRO A 35 -9.23 -8.99 36.69
N ASP A 36 -9.87 -8.43 37.73
CA ASP A 36 -10.27 -9.16 38.93
C ASP A 36 -11.68 -9.78 38.82
N TYR A 37 -12.57 -9.15 38.05
CA TYR A 37 -13.99 -9.55 37.99
C TYR A 37 -14.45 -9.97 36.59
N GLY A 38 -13.69 -9.66 35.54
CA GLY A 38 -14.07 -9.93 34.15
C GLY A 38 -15.21 -9.06 33.64
N THR A 39 -15.60 -8.03 34.40
CA THR A 39 -16.62 -7.06 33.98
C THR A 39 -16.06 -6.16 32.89
N GLU A 40 -16.83 -5.97 31.84
CA GLU A 40 -16.43 -5.12 30.71
C GLU A 40 -17.07 -3.74 30.79
N TYR A 41 -16.29 -2.70 30.53
CA TYR A 41 -16.72 -1.30 30.58
C TYR A 41 -16.30 -0.57 29.31
N VAL A 42 -17.20 0.24 28.80
CA VAL A 42 -16.93 1.21 27.73
C VAL A 42 -16.55 2.55 28.34
N LEU A 43 -15.45 3.11 27.86
CA LEU A 43 -15.00 4.47 28.12
C LEU A 43 -15.29 5.29 26.86
N LEU A 44 -16.29 6.17 26.91
CA LEU A 44 -16.76 6.94 25.76
C LEU A 44 -16.40 8.42 25.93
N GLY A 45 -15.53 8.90 25.04
CA GLY A 45 -15.18 10.30 24.97
C GLY A 45 -16.36 11.17 24.51
N ARG A 46 -16.49 12.35 25.11
CA ARG A 46 -17.51 13.35 24.79
C ARG A 46 -16.89 14.74 24.78
N THR A 47 -17.56 15.66 24.13
CA THR A 47 -17.13 17.06 24.10
C THR A 47 -16.79 17.61 25.51
N SER A 48 -17.48 17.18 26.56
CA SER A 48 -17.39 17.72 27.93
C SER A 48 -16.66 16.81 28.92
N GLY A 49 -16.09 15.68 28.49
CA GLY A 49 -15.40 14.71 29.37
C GLY A 49 -15.57 13.28 28.87
N THR A 50 -15.45 12.31 29.77
CA THR A 50 -15.50 10.87 29.46
C THR A 50 -16.65 10.22 30.24
N ALA A 51 -17.49 9.46 29.54
CA ALA A 51 -18.55 8.64 30.14
C ALA A 51 -18.02 7.21 30.38
N PHE A 52 -18.46 6.59 31.48
CA PHE A 52 -18.16 5.20 31.83
C PHE A 52 -19.45 4.39 31.83
N ILE A 53 -19.48 3.30 31.09
CA ILE A 53 -20.65 2.47 30.87
C ILE A 53 -20.29 1.01 31.18
N ASP A 54 -21.03 0.38 32.11
CA ASP A 54 -20.96 -1.06 32.38
C ASP A 54 -21.75 -1.80 31.29
N ILE A 55 -21.12 -2.72 30.61
CA ILE A 55 -21.69 -3.52 29.54
C ILE A 55 -21.79 -5.02 29.88
N SER A 56 -21.78 -5.38 31.18
CA SER A 56 -22.00 -6.76 31.63
C SER A 56 -23.31 -7.36 31.09
N ASP A 57 -24.31 -6.54 30.86
CA ASP A 57 -25.49 -6.83 30.05
C ASP A 57 -25.49 -5.90 28.83
N PRO A 58 -24.91 -6.32 27.70
CA PRO A 58 -24.77 -5.44 26.54
C PRO A 58 -26.10 -5.06 25.87
N VAL A 59 -27.20 -5.74 26.23
CA VAL A 59 -28.56 -5.39 25.77
C VAL A 59 -29.17 -4.28 26.63
N ASN A 60 -28.73 -4.15 27.88
CA ASN A 60 -29.17 -3.12 28.83
C ASN A 60 -27.95 -2.46 29.52
N PRO A 61 -27.08 -1.75 28.79
CA PRO A 61 -25.86 -1.15 29.34
C PRO A 61 -26.20 -0.09 30.41
N LEU A 62 -25.37 -0.03 31.45
CA LEU A 62 -25.60 0.88 32.58
C LEU A 62 -24.61 2.05 32.56
N TYR A 63 -25.11 3.26 32.38
CA TYR A 63 -24.31 4.47 32.50
C TYR A 63 -23.94 4.72 33.96
N LEU A 64 -22.67 4.57 34.30
CA LEU A 64 -22.16 4.72 35.67
C LEU A 64 -21.88 6.17 36.07
N GLY A 65 -21.50 7.00 35.12
CA GLY A 65 -21.18 8.39 35.38
C GLY A 65 -20.12 8.96 34.45
N ASN A 66 -19.65 10.15 34.76
CA ASN A 66 -18.66 10.83 33.92
C ASN A 66 -17.50 11.43 34.71
N LEU A 67 -16.33 11.47 34.07
CA LEU A 67 -15.20 12.32 34.43
C LEU A 67 -15.28 13.59 33.57
N PRO A 68 -15.49 14.79 34.17
CA PRO A 68 -15.47 16.04 33.42
C PRO A 68 -14.11 16.32 32.78
N ALA A 69 -14.09 17.00 31.63
CA ALA A 69 -12.87 17.44 30.98
C ALA A 69 -12.04 18.35 31.90
N SER A 70 -10.74 18.22 31.87
CA SER A 70 -9.84 19.19 32.47
C SER A 70 -9.79 20.45 31.59
N GLY A 71 -10.42 21.53 32.04
CA GLY A 71 -10.47 22.79 31.30
C GLY A 71 -11.66 22.93 30.34
N SER A 72 -11.41 23.40 29.13
CA SER A 72 -12.47 23.69 28.15
C SER A 72 -12.96 22.44 27.43
N ASN A 73 -14.19 22.55 26.89
CA ASN A 73 -14.73 21.50 26.03
C ASN A 73 -13.97 21.40 24.71
N SER A 74 -13.83 20.18 24.18
CA SER A 74 -13.28 19.91 22.86
C SER A 74 -13.99 18.73 22.22
N LEU A 75 -14.17 18.78 20.90
CA LEU A 75 -14.67 17.63 20.14
C LEU A 75 -13.60 16.52 20.07
N TRP A 76 -12.32 16.89 19.99
CA TRP A 76 -11.19 15.97 19.88
C TRP A 76 -10.69 15.55 21.27
N ARG A 77 -10.88 14.28 21.57
CA ARG A 77 -10.47 13.63 22.82
C ARG A 77 -10.14 12.19 22.51
N ASP A 78 -9.04 11.70 23.09
CA ASP A 78 -8.64 10.31 22.99
C ASP A 78 -8.48 9.67 24.36
N ILE A 79 -8.71 8.34 24.42
CA ILE A 79 -8.74 7.54 25.63
C ILE A 79 -8.02 6.24 25.39
N LYS A 80 -7.05 5.92 26.26
CA LYS A 80 -6.42 4.60 26.29
C LYS A 80 -6.35 4.07 27.72
N VAL A 81 -6.11 2.78 27.88
CA VAL A 81 -6.09 2.09 29.17
C VAL A 81 -4.77 1.34 29.31
N ASP A 82 -4.19 1.37 30.50
CA ASP A 82 -3.13 0.47 30.94
C ASP A 82 -3.47 -0.07 32.35
N GLY A 83 -3.57 -1.39 32.44
CA GLY A 83 -3.96 -2.08 33.66
C GLY A 83 -5.31 -1.59 34.20
N ASN A 84 -5.29 -0.97 35.38
CA ASN A 84 -6.48 -0.43 36.03
C ASN A 84 -6.64 1.10 35.87
N TYR A 85 -5.92 1.73 34.95
CA TYR A 85 -5.97 3.17 34.78
C TYR A 85 -6.35 3.58 33.36
N ALA A 86 -7.25 4.55 33.27
CA ALA A 86 -7.54 5.26 32.02
C ALA A 86 -6.68 6.53 31.93
N TYR A 87 -6.15 6.77 30.74
CA TYR A 87 -5.39 7.95 30.37
C TYR A 87 -6.15 8.69 29.27
N ILE A 88 -6.44 9.96 29.50
CA ILE A 88 -7.37 10.73 28.68
C ILE A 88 -6.72 12.04 28.29
N VAL A 89 -6.62 12.29 26.99
CA VAL A 89 -6.09 13.53 26.42
C VAL A 89 -7.14 14.32 25.65
N SER A 90 -6.83 15.54 25.27
CA SER A 90 -7.69 16.38 24.45
C SER A 90 -6.90 17.50 23.79
N GLU A 91 -7.40 18.01 22.67
CA GLU A 91 -6.90 19.22 22.02
C GLU A 91 -7.25 20.51 22.77
N ALA A 92 -8.07 20.45 23.81
CA ALA A 92 -8.35 21.64 24.63
C ALA A 92 -7.07 22.18 25.26
N GLY A 93 -6.77 23.44 25.02
CA GLY A 93 -5.56 24.08 25.55
C GLY A 93 -5.49 24.00 27.10
N GLY A 94 -4.40 23.46 27.62
CA GLY A 94 -4.19 23.25 29.04
C GLY A 94 -4.86 22.00 29.62
N HIS A 95 -5.38 21.10 28.75
CA HIS A 95 -6.00 19.84 29.20
C HIS A 95 -4.99 18.86 29.80
N GLY A 96 -3.76 18.76 29.22
CA GLY A 96 -2.79 17.75 29.62
C GLY A 96 -3.29 16.33 29.41
N MET A 97 -2.94 15.42 30.35
CA MET A 97 -3.47 14.05 30.40
C MET A 97 -4.08 13.78 31.77
N GLN A 98 -5.38 13.51 31.78
CA GLN A 98 -6.11 13.06 32.97
C GLN A 98 -5.85 11.57 33.19
N ILE A 99 -5.68 11.16 34.44
CA ILE A 99 -5.48 9.76 34.85
C ILE A 99 -6.56 9.40 35.84
N PHE A 100 -7.25 8.28 35.57
CA PHE A 100 -8.40 7.85 36.34
C PHE A 100 -8.28 6.37 36.72
N ASP A 101 -8.42 6.07 38.02
CA ASP A 101 -8.45 4.71 38.55
C ASP A 101 -9.82 4.05 38.26
N LEU A 102 -9.81 3.11 37.30
CA LEU A 102 -10.99 2.39 36.83
C LEU A 102 -11.60 1.46 37.88
N THR A 103 -10.85 1.06 38.91
CA THR A 103 -11.41 0.24 40.00
C THR A 103 -12.54 0.93 40.75
N LYS A 104 -12.65 2.25 40.65
CA LYS A 104 -13.76 3.03 41.19
C LYS A 104 -15.10 2.72 40.54
N LEU A 105 -15.09 2.14 39.34
CA LEU A 105 -16.30 1.73 38.62
C LEU A 105 -16.99 0.51 39.28
N ARG A 106 -16.23 -0.30 40.03
CA ARG A 106 -16.71 -1.55 40.64
C ARG A 106 -17.88 -1.38 41.63
N ASN A 107 -17.94 -0.25 42.29
CA ASN A 107 -18.86 -0.07 43.42
C ASN A 107 -19.66 1.24 43.30
N VAL A 108 -20.07 1.62 42.12
CA VAL A 108 -20.87 2.83 41.92
C VAL A 108 -22.29 2.64 42.50
N VAL A 109 -22.63 3.50 43.47
CA VAL A 109 -23.95 3.48 44.12
C VAL A 109 -24.80 4.64 43.58
N ASN A 110 -26.00 4.32 43.13
CA ASN A 110 -26.95 5.27 42.54
C ASN A 110 -26.38 6.01 41.31
N PRO A 111 -25.96 5.30 40.26
CA PRO A 111 -25.48 5.94 39.04
C PRO A 111 -26.60 6.78 38.36
N PRO A 112 -26.24 7.82 37.57
CA PRO A 112 -24.86 8.21 37.25
C PRO A 112 -24.23 9.12 38.35
N VAL A 113 -22.88 9.01 38.49
CA VAL A 113 -22.12 9.87 39.40
C VAL A 113 -21.13 10.75 38.61
N THR A 114 -20.63 11.80 39.25
CA THR A 114 -19.52 12.60 38.71
C THR A 114 -18.23 12.20 39.40
N PHE A 115 -17.26 11.75 38.62
CA PHE A 115 -15.94 11.35 39.10
C PHE A 115 -14.95 12.53 39.08
N SER A 116 -13.81 12.34 39.73
CA SER A 116 -12.64 13.22 39.65
C SER A 116 -11.42 12.39 39.28
N GLU A 117 -10.51 12.98 38.54
CA GLU A 117 -9.20 12.39 38.20
C GLU A 117 -8.39 12.06 39.45
N ASP A 118 -7.51 11.08 39.35
CA ASP A 118 -6.60 10.63 40.40
C ASP A 118 -5.23 11.28 40.31
N ALA A 119 -4.79 11.54 39.08
CA ALA A 119 -3.58 12.27 38.77
C ALA A 119 -3.74 13.06 37.48
N HIS A 120 -2.83 13.98 37.25
CA HIS A 120 -2.81 14.83 36.08
C HIS A 120 -1.38 15.05 35.60
N TYR A 121 -1.11 14.75 34.32
CA TYR A 121 0.15 15.05 33.69
C TYR A 121 0.04 16.33 32.86
N SER A 122 0.91 17.30 33.13
CA SER A 122 0.93 18.61 32.48
C SER A 122 2.21 18.87 31.67
N GLY A 123 2.92 17.82 31.28
CA GLY A 123 4.13 17.92 30.45
C GLY A 123 3.87 18.41 29.03
N TRP A 124 2.64 18.27 28.54
CA TRP A 124 2.10 18.98 27.38
C TRP A 124 0.83 19.76 27.75
N GLY A 125 0.43 20.74 26.92
CA GLY A 125 -0.79 21.52 27.14
C GLY A 125 -2.02 20.92 26.48
N ASN A 126 -1.84 20.25 25.35
CA ASN A 126 -2.87 19.55 24.59
C ASN A 126 -2.23 18.41 23.79
N ALA A 127 -3.01 17.40 23.43
CA ALA A 127 -2.63 16.32 22.55
C ALA A 127 -3.83 15.96 21.66
N HIS A 128 -3.56 15.54 20.42
CA HIS A 128 -4.59 15.05 19.52
C HIS A 128 -4.96 13.62 19.89
N ASN A 129 -3.97 12.71 19.88
CA ASN A 129 -4.13 11.31 20.26
C ASN A 129 -3.14 10.88 21.33
N LEU A 130 -3.41 9.71 21.90
CA LEU A 130 -2.59 9.05 22.91
C LEU A 130 -2.38 7.59 22.50
N VAL A 131 -1.13 7.16 22.52
CA VAL A 131 -0.76 5.76 22.30
C VAL A 131 -0.22 5.18 23.58
N ILE A 132 -0.54 3.94 23.91
CA ILE A 132 0.01 3.23 25.07
C ILE A 132 0.60 1.90 24.59
N ASN A 133 1.83 1.63 25.00
CA ASN A 133 2.40 0.30 24.97
C ASN A 133 2.39 -0.27 26.39
N GLU A 134 1.39 -1.09 26.68
CA GLU A 134 1.19 -1.69 28.01
C GLU A 134 2.40 -2.54 28.44
N ALA A 135 3.08 -3.21 27.48
CA ALA A 135 4.20 -4.09 27.78
C ALA A 135 5.45 -3.33 28.28
N SER A 136 5.59 -2.04 27.93
CA SER A 136 6.69 -1.18 28.39
C SER A 136 6.25 -0.18 29.46
N ASN A 137 4.96 -0.08 29.76
CA ASN A 137 4.36 0.95 30.62
C ASN A 137 4.72 2.36 30.13
N ARG A 138 4.60 2.60 28.82
CA ARG A 138 4.88 3.88 28.19
C ARG A 138 3.65 4.44 27.50
N ALA A 139 3.45 5.75 27.66
CA ALA A 139 2.46 6.53 26.95
C ALA A 139 3.13 7.50 25.98
N TYR A 140 2.58 7.66 24.81
CA TYR A 140 3.05 8.53 23.74
C TYR A 140 1.96 9.53 23.40
N GLY A 141 2.15 10.80 23.79
CA GLY A 141 1.27 11.87 23.34
C GLY A 141 1.68 12.29 21.93
N VAL A 142 0.74 12.29 20.98
CA VAL A 142 0.93 12.71 19.59
C VAL A 142 0.03 13.89 19.25
N GLY A 143 0.41 14.67 18.23
CA GLY A 143 -0.27 15.93 17.93
C GLY A 143 -0.23 16.91 19.12
N THR A 144 0.82 16.85 19.93
CA THR A 144 0.96 17.70 21.12
C THR A 144 1.52 19.07 20.75
N ASN A 145 1.39 20.05 21.66
CA ASN A 145 2.08 21.33 21.53
C ASN A 145 3.56 21.28 21.96
N THR A 146 4.12 20.10 22.10
CA THR A 146 5.55 19.82 22.36
C THR A 146 6.11 18.98 21.22
N SER A 147 7.43 18.78 21.15
CA SER A 147 8.10 17.87 20.23
C SER A 147 7.69 18.07 18.74
N SER A 148 7.41 19.30 18.35
CA SER A 148 6.88 19.68 17.03
C SER A 148 5.56 18.97 16.62
N GLY A 149 4.84 18.41 17.59
CA GLY A 149 3.64 17.58 17.35
C GLY A 149 3.92 16.09 17.17
N GLY A 150 5.18 15.67 17.13
CA GLY A 150 5.59 14.26 17.08
C GLY A 150 5.40 13.53 18.42
N LEU A 151 6.17 12.47 18.64
CA LEU A 151 6.00 11.62 19.84
C LEU A 151 6.55 12.32 21.08
N HIS A 152 5.74 12.47 22.13
CA HIS A 152 6.15 12.88 23.47
C HIS A 152 6.01 11.67 24.40
N ILE A 153 7.14 11.11 24.87
CA ILE A 153 7.22 9.78 25.51
C ILE A 153 7.23 9.93 27.03
N VAL A 154 6.33 9.22 27.71
CA VAL A 154 6.09 9.32 29.15
C VAL A 154 6.13 7.93 29.80
N ASP A 155 6.89 7.78 30.88
CA ASP A 155 6.83 6.62 31.78
C ASP A 155 5.54 6.69 32.61
N ILE A 156 4.72 5.66 32.50
CA ILE A 156 3.47 5.49 33.25
C ILE A 156 3.51 4.28 34.20
N SER A 157 4.67 3.69 34.45
CA SER A 157 4.84 2.58 35.39
C SER A 157 4.35 2.95 36.83
N ASN A 158 4.36 4.22 37.15
CA ASN A 158 3.61 4.77 38.29
C ASN A 158 2.51 5.71 37.77
N PRO A 159 1.28 5.22 37.58
CA PRO A 159 0.18 5.99 37.01
C PRO A 159 -0.10 7.33 37.71
N LEU A 160 0.15 7.37 39.01
CA LEU A 160 -0.09 8.60 39.82
C LEU A 160 1.04 9.63 39.74
N ASN A 161 2.15 9.30 39.07
CA ASN A 161 3.26 10.22 38.89
C ASN A 161 4.01 9.97 37.58
N PRO A 162 3.36 10.21 36.41
CA PRO A 162 3.99 10.05 35.10
C PRO A 162 5.19 10.98 34.91
N VAL A 163 6.23 10.51 34.21
CA VAL A 163 7.49 11.24 34.01
C VAL A 163 7.89 11.19 32.52
N ILE A 164 8.27 12.35 31.97
CA ILE A 164 8.82 12.40 30.62
C ILE A 164 10.10 11.55 30.52
N MET A 165 10.21 10.77 29.44
CA MET A 165 11.37 9.95 29.12
C MET A 165 12.17 10.48 27.92
N GLY A 166 11.50 11.06 26.95
CA GLY A 166 12.09 11.56 25.72
C GLY A 166 11.05 11.99 24.70
N ASP A 167 11.49 12.16 23.47
CA ASP A 167 10.62 12.56 22.38
C ASP A 167 11.18 12.19 21.01
N PHE A 168 10.32 12.29 19.98
CA PHE A 168 10.71 12.28 18.57
C PHE A 168 10.00 13.43 17.87
N ALA A 169 10.77 14.27 17.17
CA ALA A 169 10.26 15.46 16.47
C ALA A 169 10.74 15.51 15.01
N GLY A 170 11.29 14.39 14.49
CA GLY A 170 12.00 14.37 13.20
C GLY A 170 11.09 14.54 11.99
N ASP A 171 9.78 14.20 12.12
CA ASP A 171 8.81 14.29 11.02
C ASP A 171 7.63 15.23 11.32
N GLY A 172 7.79 16.15 12.24
CA GLY A 172 6.78 17.15 12.55
C GLY A 172 5.54 16.56 13.25
N TYR A 173 4.35 16.90 12.74
CA TYR A 173 3.09 16.53 13.37
C TYR A 173 2.75 15.05 13.11
N THR A 174 2.60 14.29 14.18
CA THR A 174 2.04 12.93 14.17
C THR A 174 0.57 13.00 14.55
N HIS A 175 -0.31 12.59 13.65
CA HIS A 175 -1.75 12.59 13.91
C HIS A 175 -2.13 11.43 14.85
N ASP A 176 -1.71 10.21 14.49
CA ASP A 176 -1.87 9.02 15.32
C ASP A 176 -0.68 8.06 15.12
N ALA A 177 -0.53 7.08 16.00
CA ALA A 177 0.50 6.06 15.90
C ALA A 177 0.07 4.76 16.58
N GLN A 178 0.73 3.67 16.20
CA GLN A 178 0.77 2.45 17.01
C GLN A 178 2.19 2.19 17.48
N VAL A 179 2.37 1.87 18.75
CA VAL A 179 3.68 1.52 19.34
C VAL A 179 3.62 0.10 19.90
N VAL A 180 4.54 -0.73 19.49
CA VAL A 180 4.55 -2.16 19.84
C VAL A 180 5.93 -2.65 20.25
N ASN A 181 5.98 -3.67 21.11
CA ASN A 181 7.17 -4.51 21.23
C ASN A 181 7.23 -5.37 19.96
N TYR A 182 8.18 -5.09 19.08
CA TYR A 182 8.24 -5.68 17.75
C TYR A 182 8.47 -7.19 17.81
N ILE A 183 7.64 -7.93 17.07
CA ILE A 183 7.72 -9.38 16.90
C ILE A 183 7.75 -9.82 15.42
N GLY A 184 7.80 -8.84 14.52
CA GLY A 184 7.81 -9.08 13.08
C GLY A 184 9.09 -9.75 12.58
N PRO A 185 9.20 -10.00 11.28
CA PRO A 185 10.27 -10.82 10.70
C PRO A 185 11.61 -10.10 10.50
N ASP A 186 11.68 -8.76 10.67
CA ASP A 186 12.93 -8.03 10.48
C ASP A 186 13.97 -8.45 11.53
N ALA A 187 15.03 -9.11 11.05
CA ALA A 187 16.04 -9.70 11.93
C ALA A 187 16.95 -8.65 12.60
N ASP A 188 17.02 -7.43 12.05
CA ASP A 188 17.82 -6.34 12.61
C ASP A 188 17.15 -5.74 13.86
N TYR A 189 15.80 -5.92 13.97
CA TYR A 189 14.98 -5.43 15.07
C TYR A 189 14.30 -6.60 15.83
N ALA A 190 15.03 -7.69 16.06
CA ALA A 190 14.54 -8.86 16.78
C ALA A 190 14.07 -8.53 18.20
N ALA A 191 13.52 -9.52 18.92
CA ALA A 191 12.88 -9.37 20.24
C ALA A 191 13.61 -8.41 21.19
N GLY A 192 12.90 -7.38 21.65
CA GLY A 192 13.39 -6.36 22.57
C GLY A 192 13.34 -4.92 22.05
N TYR A 193 13.07 -4.76 20.75
CA TYR A 193 12.84 -3.42 20.20
C TYR A 193 11.39 -2.98 20.40
N GLU A 194 11.22 -1.71 20.70
CA GLU A 194 9.94 -1.02 20.75
C GLU A 194 9.87 -0.07 19.56
N ILE A 195 8.92 -0.34 18.66
CA ILE A 195 8.81 0.35 17.37
C ILE A 195 7.50 1.10 17.30
N ALA A 196 7.57 2.37 16.89
CA ALA A 196 6.41 3.20 16.58
C ALA A 196 6.17 3.26 15.07
N PHE A 197 4.91 3.11 14.69
CA PHE A 197 4.40 3.31 13.33
C PHE A 197 3.52 4.56 13.37
N ALA A 198 4.06 5.68 12.89
CA ALA A 198 3.44 6.99 13.01
C ALA A 198 2.80 7.43 11.69
N CYS A 199 1.56 7.91 11.76
CA CYS A 199 0.81 8.52 10.67
C CYS A 199 0.96 10.05 10.75
N ASN A 200 1.72 10.65 9.83
CA ASN A 200 2.18 12.04 9.92
C ASN A 200 1.58 12.91 8.80
N GLU A 201 0.25 12.91 8.62
CA GLU A 201 -0.49 13.66 7.60
C GLU A 201 -0.10 13.31 6.15
N ASN A 202 1.18 13.19 5.82
CA ASN A 202 1.69 12.96 4.46
C ASN A 202 2.65 11.77 4.34
N SER A 203 2.87 11.04 5.42
CA SER A 203 3.83 9.92 5.48
C SER A 203 3.47 8.90 6.55
N ILE A 204 3.99 7.69 6.36
CA ILE A 204 4.13 6.71 7.43
C ILE A 204 5.59 6.69 7.84
N THR A 205 5.87 6.96 9.13
CA THR A 205 7.22 6.98 9.68
C THR A 205 7.39 5.87 10.70
N VAL A 206 8.39 5.03 10.49
CA VAL A 206 8.77 3.95 11.42
C VAL A 206 9.93 4.43 12.28
N ILE A 207 9.77 4.32 13.61
CA ILE A 207 10.71 4.91 14.57
C ILE A 207 11.08 3.87 15.63
N ASP A 208 12.37 3.66 15.85
CA ASP A 208 12.85 2.94 17.03
C ASP A 208 12.76 3.86 18.26
N VAL A 209 11.92 3.48 19.20
CA VAL A 209 11.68 4.17 20.47
C VAL A 209 12.12 3.35 21.67
N THR A 210 12.94 2.32 21.44
CA THR A 210 13.48 1.42 22.48
C THR A 210 14.20 2.20 23.57
N ASP A 211 15.04 3.16 23.17
CA ASP A 211 15.64 4.15 24.06
C ASP A 211 14.95 5.51 23.86
N PRO A 212 13.99 5.90 24.71
CA PRO A 212 13.27 7.16 24.56
C PRO A 212 14.13 8.41 24.56
N GLY A 213 15.33 8.33 25.16
CA GLY A 213 16.30 9.43 25.16
C GLY A 213 17.13 9.53 23.89
N ASN A 214 17.03 8.55 22.98
CA ASN A 214 17.77 8.49 21.73
C ASN A 214 16.96 7.74 20.66
N THR A 215 15.81 8.30 20.32
CA THR A 215 14.91 7.75 19.28
C THR A 215 15.56 7.82 17.90
N GLU A 216 15.31 6.82 17.04
CA GLU A 216 15.88 6.73 15.69
C GLU A 216 14.78 6.54 14.66
N GLU A 217 14.74 7.39 13.62
CA GLU A 217 13.89 7.20 12.45
C GLU A 217 14.50 6.10 11.58
N LEU A 218 13.77 4.99 11.42
CA LEU A 218 14.19 3.86 10.61
C LEU A 218 13.83 4.08 9.14
N SER A 219 12.62 4.55 8.90
CA SER A 219 12.15 4.87 7.56
C SER A 219 11.03 5.90 7.59
N ARG A 220 10.88 6.61 6.45
CA ARG A 220 9.79 7.51 6.17
C ARG A 220 9.28 7.24 4.76
N THR A 221 8.06 6.78 4.65
CA THR A 221 7.44 6.45 3.37
C THR A 221 6.35 7.45 3.05
N THR A 222 6.53 8.21 1.96
CA THR A 222 5.55 9.14 1.43
C THR A 222 4.81 8.52 0.26
N TYR A 223 3.57 8.94 0.05
CA TYR A 223 2.73 8.55 -1.08
C TYR A 223 1.85 9.74 -1.48
N ASN A 224 0.99 9.58 -2.48
CA ASN A 224 0.07 10.66 -2.88
C ASN A 224 -1.09 10.77 -1.88
N SER A 225 -0.75 11.10 -0.62
CA SER A 225 -1.73 11.26 0.45
C SER A 225 -2.45 12.60 0.38
N GLN A 226 -3.65 12.63 0.99
CA GLN A 226 -4.34 13.87 1.33
C GLN A 226 -4.24 14.15 2.84
N TYR A 227 -4.34 13.10 3.67
CA TYR A 227 -4.15 13.19 5.12
C TYR A 227 -3.96 11.78 5.72
N THR A 228 -2.70 11.32 5.81
CA THR A 228 -2.38 10.04 6.46
C THR A 228 -2.80 10.11 7.93
N HIS A 229 -3.90 9.42 8.26
CA HIS A 229 -4.66 9.66 9.48
C HIS A 229 -4.28 8.72 10.61
N GLN A 230 -4.57 7.43 10.47
CA GLN A 230 -4.40 6.42 11.50
C GLN A 230 -4.09 5.08 10.85
N GLY A 231 -3.44 4.17 11.57
CA GLY A 231 -3.17 2.84 11.09
C GLY A 231 -2.90 1.83 12.19
N TRP A 232 -2.96 0.54 11.83
CA TRP A 232 -2.78 -0.56 12.76
C TRP A 232 -2.03 -1.73 12.10
N LEU A 233 -1.15 -2.38 12.86
CA LEU A 233 -0.41 -3.58 12.44
C LEU A 233 -1.28 -4.82 12.46
N THR A 234 -0.99 -5.76 11.55
CA THR A 234 -1.40 -7.16 11.74
C THR A 234 -0.75 -7.74 12.98
N GLU A 235 -1.39 -8.74 13.60
CA GLU A 235 -0.92 -9.33 14.86
C GLU A 235 0.48 -9.96 14.76
N ASP A 236 0.93 -10.31 13.55
CA ASP A 236 2.27 -10.84 13.27
C ASP A 236 3.30 -9.75 12.90
N HIS A 237 2.90 -8.48 12.93
CA HIS A 237 3.69 -7.30 12.60
C HIS A 237 4.35 -7.32 11.21
N LYS A 238 3.70 -7.98 10.23
CA LYS A 238 4.20 -8.00 8.84
C LYS A 238 3.62 -6.92 7.96
N TYR A 239 2.38 -6.54 8.25
CA TYR A 239 1.65 -5.56 7.46
C TYR A 239 1.09 -4.45 8.36
N PHE A 240 1.11 -3.24 7.84
CA PHE A 240 0.49 -2.08 8.48
C PHE A 240 -0.65 -1.59 7.58
N LEU A 241 -1.83 -1.39 8.14
CA LEU A 241 -2.99 -0.88 7.43
C LEU A 241 -3.18 0.58 7.84
N SER A 242 -3.41 1.48 6.88
CA SER A 242 -3.67 2.89 7.17
C SER A 242 -4.82 3.47 6.36
N GLY A 243 -5.47 4.49 6.92
CA GLY A 243 -6.43 5.34 6.26
C GLY A 243 -5.84 6.68 5.84
N ASP A 244 -6.51 7.35 4.89
CA ASP A 244 -6.20 8.69 4.42
C ASP A 244 -7.49 9.53 4.46
N GLU A 245 -7.78 10.15 5.61
CA GLU A 245 -9.09 10.72 5.98
C GLU A 245 -9.66 11.73 4.96
N LEU A 246 -8.84 12.32 4.11
CA LEU A 246 -9.29 13.40 3.23
C LEU A 246 -9.28 13.03 1.75
N ASP A 247 -8.86 11.82 1.38
CA ASP A 247 -8.76 11.44 -0.04
C ASP A 247 -10.13 11.35 -0.73
N GLU A 248 -11.18 10.88 -0.06
CA GLU A 248 -12.54 10.88 -0.60
C GLU A 248 -13.05 12.30 -0.86
N ASN A 249 -12.72 13.25 0.03
CA ASN A 249 -13.14 14.63 -0.09
C ASN A 249 -12.47 15.36 -1.26
N TYR A 250 -11.17 15.14 -1.45
CA TYR A 250 -10.38 15.92 -2.41
C TYR A 250 -10.22 15.23 -3.75
N THR A 251 -10.24 13.91 -3.80
CA THR A 251 -10.03 13.14 -5.03
C THR A 251 -11.30 12.47 -5.55
N GLY A 252 -12.31 12.30 -4.67
CA GLY A 252 -13.59 11.68 -5.02
C GLY A 252 -13.52 10.17 -5.17
N VAL A 253 -12.50 9.54 -4.59
CA VAL A 253 -12.41 8.07 -4.49
C VAL A 253 -13.41 7.53 -3.47
N ASN A 254 -13.65 6.23 -3.47
CA ASN A 254 -14.32 5.57 -2.36
C ASN A 254 -13.33 5.35 -1.22
N THR A 255 -13.85 5.13 0.00
CA THR A 255 -13.07 4.77 1.20
C THR A 255 -11.96 3.78 0.87
N THR A 256 -10.70 4.18 1.08
CA THR A 256 -9.52 3.40 0.67
C THR A 256 -8.63 3.10 1.86
N THR A 257 -8.39 1.81 2.13
CA THR A 257 -7.40 1.38 3.11
C THR A 257 -6.11 0.99 2.39
N PHE A 258 -5.00 1.57 2.79
CA PHE A 258 -3.67 1.29 2.26
C PHE A 258 -3.03 0.13 3.03
N ILE A 259 -2.47 -0.83 2.31
CA ILE A 259 -1.85 -2.04 2.87
C ILE A 259 -0.35 -1.94 2.63
N TRP A 260 0.42 -1.80 3.69
CA TRP A 260 1.87 -1.65 3.64
C TRP A 260 2.55 -2.94 4.06
N ASP A 261 3.51 -3.41 3.27
CA ASP A 261 4.46 -4.42 3.72
C ASP A 261 5.53 -3.72 4.56
N VAL A 262 5.62 -4.13 5.84
CA VAL A 262 6.56 -3.58 6.82
C VAL A 262 7.50 -4.65 7.35
N GLN A 263 7.74 -5.71 6.56
CA GLN A 263 8.63 -6.82 6.93
C GLN A 263 10.10 -6.39 6.95
N ASP A 264 10.46 -5.32 6.23
CA ASP A 264 11.72 -4.59 6.36
C ASP A 264 11.38 -3.18 6.89
N LEU A 265 11.71 -2.89 8.15
CA LEU A 265 11.38 -1.63 8.81
C LEU A 265 12.14 -0.42 8.22
N ASN A 266 13.24 -0.67 7.50
CA ASN A 266 14.02 0.37 6.84
C ASN A 266 13.52 0.67 5.42
N ALA A 267 12.68 -0.21 4.84
CA ALA A 267 12.17 -0.08 3.48
C ALA A 267 10.70 -0.54 3.32
N PRO A 268 9.75 0.01 4.10
CA PRO A 268 8.33 -0.27 3.91
C PRO A 268 7.86 0.14 2.51
N PHE A 269 6.93 -0.62 1.93
CA PHE A 269 6.35 -0.27 0.63
C PHE A 269 4.86 -0.57 0.58
N LEU A 270 4.15 0.15 -0.29
CA LEU A 270 2.73 -0.08 -0.54
C LEU A 270 2.54 -1.41 -1.28
N LEU A 271 1.92 -2.38 -0.63
CA LEU A 271 1.65 -3.71 -1.17
C LEU A 271 0.36 -3.74 -1.99
N GLY A 272 -0.67 -3.02 -1.54
CA GLY A 272 -1.97 -2.97 -2.18
C GLY A 272 -2.92 -1.99 -1.51
N THR A 273 -4.15 -1.91 -2.02
CA THR A 273 -5.23 -1.09 -1.44
C THR A 273 -6.53 -1.88 -1.42
N PHE A 274 -7.30 -1.68 -0.36
CA PHE A 274 -8.68 -2.14 -0.29
C PHE A 274 -9.62 -0.95 -0.47
N VAL A 275 -10.47 -1.00 -1.50
CA VAL A 275 -11.43 0.05 -1.81
C VAL A 275 -12.83 -0.43 -1.44
N SER A 276 -13.48 0.28 -0.53
CA SER A 276 -14.84 0.02 -0.09
C SER A 276 -15.86 0.33 -1.19
N SER A 277 -17.08 -0.20 -1.03
CA SER A 277 -18.19 0.11 -1.94
C SER A 277 -18.82 1.49 -1.72
N THR A 278 -18.47 2.22 -0.64
CA THR A 278 -19.04 3.50 -0.26
C THR A 278 -18.06 4.65 -0.40
N PRO A 279 -18.51 5.88 -0.71
CA PRO A 279 -17.67 7.07 -0.77
C PRO A 279 -17.55 7.80 0.58
N ALA A 280 -17.92 7.17 1.69
CA ALA A 280 -17.82 7.77 3.02
C ALA A 280 -16.34 7.89 3.41
N ILE A 281 -16.02 8.93 4.17
CA ILE A 281 -14.68 9.18 4.69
C ILE A 281 -14.30 8.05 5.66
N ASP A 282 -13.07 7.53 5.56
CA ASP A 282 -12.49 6.62 6.54
C ASP A 282 -12.05 7.37 7.80
N HIS A 283 -11.87 6.64 8.90
CA HIS A 283 -11.36 7.21 10.15
C HIS A 283 -10.52 6.16 10.89
N ASN A 284 -10.93 5.72 12.08
CA ASN A 284 -10.13 4.79 12.88
C ASN A 284 -10.34 3.33 12.48
N LEU A 285 -9.27 2.56 12.43
CA LEU A 285 -9.30 1.12 12.18
C LEU A 285 -8.50 0.36 13.25
N TYR A 286 -8.95 -0.84 13.58
CA TYR A 286 -8.30 -1.73 14.53
C TYR A 286 -8.30 -3.16 14.01
N ILE A 287 -7.28 -3.95 14.36
CA ILE A 287 -7.16 -5.34 13.94
C ILE A 287 -7.29 -6.26 15.14
N LYS A 288 -8.14 -7.28 15.01
CA LYS A 288 -8.31 -8.36 15.99
C LYS A 288 -8.74 -9.64 15.29
N ASP A 289 -8.15 -10.76 15.68
CA ASP A 289 -8.53 -12.11 15.19
C ASP A 289 -8.60 -12.18 13.65
N ASN A 290 -7.56 -11.64 12.97
CA ASN A 290 -7.47 -11.58 11.51
C ASN A 290 -8.58 -10.77 10.81
N LEU A 291 -9.26 -9.88 11.52
CA LEU A 291 -10.28 -8.97 11.03
C LEU A 291 -9.87 -7.52 11.27
N CYS A 292 -10.11 -6.67 10.27
CA CYS A 292 -9.97 -5.21 10.36
C CYS A 292 -11.35 -4.58 10.60
N TYR A 293 -11.49 -3.87 11.70
CA TYR A 293 -12.69 -3.15 12.11
C TYR A 293 -12.51 -1.67 11.82
N GLN A 294 -13.25 -1.14 10.86
CA GLN A 294 -13.11 0.22 10.36
C GLN A 294 -14.32 1.08 10.76
N SER A 295 -14.05 2.26 11.26
CA SER A 295 -15.03 3.30 11.55
C SER A 295 -15.02 4.30 10.41
N ASN A 296 -15.95 4.18 9.46
CA ASN A 296 -15.96 4.96 8.24
C ASN A 296 -17.07 6.00 8.28
N TYR A 297 -16.98 6.96 9.21
CA TYR A 297 -17.97 8.03 9.44
C TYR A 297 -19.40 7.60 9.07
N ARG A 298 -19.94 8.09 7.94
CA ARG A 298 -21.33 7.84 7.51
C ARG A 298 -21.59 6.42 7.02
N ALA A 299 -20.56 5.66 6.67
CA ALA A 299 -20.73 4.25 6.31
C ALA A 299 -20.79 3.32 7.54
N GLY A 300 -20.58 3.84 8.75
CA GLY A 300 -20.68 3.09 9.99
C GLY A 300 -19.47 2.16 10.23
N LEU A 301 -19.72 1.05 10.93
CA LEU A 301 -18.73 0.00 11.15
C LEU A 301 -18.62 -0.88 9.91
N ARG A 302 -17.40 -1.05 9.39
CA ARG A 302 -17.07 -1.98 8.31
C ARG A 302 -16.04 -2.99 8.81
N ILE A 303 -16.19 -4.26 8.42
CA ILE A 303 -15.32 -5.34 8.88
C ILE A 303 -14.80 -6.08 7.66
N ALA A 304 -13.47 -6.13 7.54
CA ALA A 304 -12.79 -6.82 6.44
C ALA A 304 -11.89 -7.94 6.98
N ASN A 305 -11.88 -9.06 6.27
CA ASN A 305 -11.04 -10.21 6.54
C ASN A 305 -9.64 -10.00 5.91
N LEU A 306 -8.59 -10.45 6.62
CA LEU A 306 -7.18 -10.29 6.25
C LEU A 306 -6.54 -11.56 5.69
N ASP A 307 -7.29 -12.62 5.38
CA ASP A 307 -6.75 -13.92 4.92
C ASP A 307 -5.81 -13.79 3.71
N ASN A 308 -6.04 -12.80 2.86
CA ASN A 308 -5.27 -12.56 1.65
C ASN A 308 -4.35 -11.33 1.74
N ILE A 309 -4.07 -10.87 2.96
CA ILE A 309 -3.28 -9.64 3.19
C ILE A 309 -1.87 -9.73 2.58
N ALA A 310 -1.26 -10.91 2.55
CA ALA A 310 0.04 -11.14 1.93
C ALA A 310 0.06 -10.90 0.41
N SER A 311 -1.12 -10.86 -0.22
CA SER A 311 -1.29 -10.49 -1.63
C SER A 311 -1.80 -9.05 -1.81
N GLY A 312 -1.76 -8.23 -0.75
CA GLY A 312 -2.25 -6.87 -0.77
C GLY A 312 -3.77 -6.75 -0.89
N MET A 313 -4.51 -7.77 -0.43
CA MET A 313 -5.97 -7.83 -0.57
C MET A 313 -6.66 -8.02 0.77
N MET A 314 -7.81 -7.36 0.92
CA MET A 314 -8.78 -7.55 2.00
C MET A 314 -10.16 -7.82 1.40
N THR A 315 -11.05 -8.38 2.21
CA THR A 315 -12.41 -8.67 1.78
C THR A 315 -13.41 -8.22 2.85
N GLU A 316 -14.37 -7.35 2.50
CA GLU A 316 -15.44 -6.98 3.43
C GLU A 316 -16.30 -8.21 3.74
N VAL A 317 -16.43 -8.53 5.03
CA VAL A 317 -17.19 -9.70 5.51
C VAL A 317 -18.38 -9.30 6.38
N GLY A 318 -18.46 -8.06 6.83
CA GLY A 318 -19.58 -7.57 7.63
C GLY A 318 -19.63 -6.05 7.70
N PHE A 319 -20.82 -5.53 8.01
CA PHE A 319 -20.99 -4.11 8.26
C PHE A 319 -22.23 -3.82 9.12
N PHE A 320 -22.22 -2.69 9.79
CA PHE A 320 -23.38 -2.10 10.42
C PHE A 320 -23.37 -0.58 10.17
N ASP A 321 -24.31 -0.13 9.34
CA ASP A 321 -24.47 1.28 8.97
C ASP A 321 -25.25 2.02 10.05
N VAL A 322 -24.55 2.82 10.86
CA VAL A 322 -25.15 3.62 11.95
C VAL A 322 -25.74 4.95 11.45
N TYR A 323 -25.49 5.32 10.16
CA TYR A 323 -25.95 6.57 9.57
C TYR A 323 -26.71 6.34 8.23
N PRO A 324 -27.82 5.58 8.24
CA PRO A 324 -28.48 5.06 7.04
C PRO A 324 -29.08 6.12 6.11
N SER A 325 -28.94 7.39 6.44
CA SER A 325 -29.47 8.48 5.62
C SER A 325 -28.55 8.88 4.45
N SER A 326 -27.26 8.55 4.51
CA SER A 326 -26.29 8.94 3.48
C SER A 326 -24.92 8.32 3.71
N ASP A 327 -24.32 7.73 2.66
CA ASP A 327 -22.91 7.31 2.61
C ASP A 327 -21.99 8.36 1.94
N ALA A 328 -22.48 9.56 1.64
CA ALA A 328 -21.67 10.60 1.02
C ALA A 328 -20.57 11.10 1.98
N THR A 329 -19.50 11.69 1.43
CA THR A 329 -18.44 12.32 2.21
C THR A 329 -18.97 13.30 3.26
N GLY A 330 -18.43 13.25 4.47
CA GLY A 330 -18.81 14.14 5.59
C GLY A 330 -18.50 13.52 6.94
N PHE A 331 -18.15 14.38 7.88
CA PHE A 331 -17.67 14.04 9.24
C PHE A 331 -18.83 13.84 10.23
N ASN A 332 -19.79 12.95 9.89
CA ASN A 332 -20.93 12.57 10.73
C ASN A 332 -20.93 11.04 10.91
N GLY A 333 -21.62 10.55 11.93
CA GLY A 333 -21.75 9.12 12.15
C GLY A 333 -20.66 8.55 13.04
N THR A 334 -19.96 7.52 12.60
CA THR A 334 -19.00 6.78 13.41
C THR A 334 -17.70 7.56 13.57
N TRP A 335 -17.25 7.74 14.82
CA TRP A 335 -15.88 8.26 15.11
C TRP A 335 -14.88 7.11 15.24
N SER A 336 -15.18 6.15 16.13
CA SER A 336 -14.24 5.08 16.47
C SER A 336 -14.98 3.83 16.92
N ASN A 337 -14.27 2.71 17.04
CA ASN A 337 -14.79 1.47 17.58
C ASN A 337 -13.79 0.81 18.54
N TYR A 338 -14.25 -0.12 19.36
CA TYR A 338 -13.42 -0.95 20.21
C TYR A 338 -13.84 -2.41 20.09
N PRO A 339 -13.07 -3.26 19.41
CA PRO A 339 -13.43 -4.66 19.14
C PRO A 339 -12.86 -5.67 20.14
N TYR A 340 -12.06 -5.24 21.14
CA TYR A 340 -11.19 -6.13 21.92
C TYR A 340 -11.86 -6.77 23.14
N PHE A 341 -13.15 -6.56 23.40
CA PHE A 341 -13.84 -7.24 24.49
C PHE A 341 -13.84 -8.76 24.29
N ALA A 342 -13.58 -9.49 25.38
CA ALA A 342 -13.59 -10.96 25.36
C ALA A 342 -14.97 -11.56 25.12
N SER A 343 -16.04 -10.82 25.46
CA SER A 343 -17.43 -11.17 25.16
C SER A 343 -17.76 -11.17 23.66
N GLY A 344 -16.89 -10.58 22.81
CA GLY A 344 -17.16 -10.37 21.39
C GLY A 344 -18.03 -9.14 21.10
N VAL A 345 -18.32 -8.34 22.10
CA VAL A 345 -19.00 -7.04 21.90
C VAL A 345 -18.05 -6.09 21.18
N VAL A 346 -18.56 -5.42 20.15
CA VAL A 346 -17.91 -4.30 19.47
C VAL A 346 -18.63 -3.02 19.87
N ALA A 347 -17.94 -2.14 20.58
CA ALA A 347 -18.48 -0.84 20.95
C ALA A 347 -18.17 0.20 19.87
N VAL A 348 -19.17 0.97 19.43
CA VAL A 348 -19.04 1.95 18.34
C VAL A 348 -19.55 3.30 18.82
N SER A 349 -18.73 4.34 18.72
CA SER A 349 -19.10 5.71 19.03
C SER A 349 -19.70 6.39 17.80
N HIS A 350 -20.89 6.98 17.96
CA HIS A 350 -21.54 7.81 16.96
C HIS A 350 -21.55 9.27 17.42
N ILE A 351 -20.97 10.16 16.63
CA ILE A 351 -20.70 11.56 16.99
C ILE A 351 -21.94 12.25 17.57
N GLU A 352 -23.04 12.21 16.86
CA GLU A 352 -24.25 12.96 17.21
C GLU A 352 -25.22 12.16 18.08
N GLU A 353 -25.25 10.81 17.93
CA GLU A 353 -26.35 10.02 18.48
C GLU A 353 -25.98 9.28 19.77
N GLY A 354 -24.77 8.72 19.92
CA GLY A 354 -24.38 8.04 21.15
C GLY A 354 -23.55 6.77 20.96
N LEU A 355 -23.87 5.75 21.76
CA LEU A 355 -23.15 4.47 21.81
C LEU A 355 -23.98 3.36 21.16
N PHE A 356 -23.40 2.66 20.22
CA PHE A 356 -23.89 1.38 19.72
C PHE A 356 -23.07 0.24 20.31
N LEU A 357 -23.73 -0.81 20.78
CA LEU A 357 -23.12 -2.09 21.10
C LEU A 357 -23.57 -3.12 20.07
N LEU A 358 -22.62 -3.74 19.43
CA LEU A 358 -22.78 -4.64 18.32
C LEU A 358 -22.06 -5.96 18.63
N SER A 359 -22.33 -7.01 17.87
CA SER A 359 -21.53 -8.26 17.87
C SER A 359 -21.50 -8.85 16.48
N LEU A 360 -20.50 -9.68 16.20
CA LEU A 360 -20.48 -10.43 14.96
C LEU A 360 -21.59 -11.49 14.96
N SER A 361 -22.30 -11.62 13.84
CA SER A 361 -23.33 -12.67 13.66
C SER A 361 -22.66 -14.01 13.37
N GLY A 362 -22.68 -14.94 14.29
CA GLY A 362 -22.02 -16.23 14.13
C GLY A 362 -20.48 -16.14 14.21
N ASN A 363 -19.80 -17.20 13.82
CA ASN A 363 -18.35 -17.16 13.70
C ASN A 363 -17.99 -16.61 12.31
N ILE A 364 -17.77 -15.32 12.17
CA ILE A 364 -17.26 -14.72 10.92
C ILE A 364 -15.87 -15.29 10.57
N SER A 365 -15.08 -15.71 11.57
CA SER A 365 -13.86 -16.48 11.38
C SER A 365 -14.08 -17.82 10.66
N ASP A 366 -15.30 -18.33 10.65
CA ASP A 366 -15.67 -19.58 9.96
C ASP A 366 -16.16 -19.32 8.50
N LEU A 367 -16.30 -18.03 8.10
CA LEU A 367 -16.62 -17.62 6.74
C LEU A 367 -15.35 -17.45 5.92
N GLY A 368 -15.23 -18.20 4.85
CA GLY A 368 -14.10 -18.10 3.93
C GLY A 368 -14.42 -18.85 2.65
N CYS A 369 -13.48 -18.90 1.72
CA CYS A 369 -13.63 -19.77 0.56
C CYS A 369 -13.48 -21.23 0.98
N THR A 370 -14.53 -22.03 0.78
CA THR A 370 -14.53 -23.48 1.09
C THR A 370 -14.13 -24.36 -0.09
N ASP A 371 -13.85 -23.80 -1.27
CA ASP A 371 -13.38 -24.54 -2.45
C ASP A 371 -11.86 -24.77 -2.38
N PRO A 372 -11.39 -26.02 -2.17
CA PRO A 372 -9.96 -26.33 -2.11
C PRO A 372 -9.19 -26.06 -3.43
N ALA A 373 -9.89 -25.81 -4.54
CA ALA A 373 -9.27 -25.44 -5.81
C ALA A 373 -9.02 -23.94 -5.94
N ALA A 374 -9.69 -23.14 -5.13
CA ALA A 374 -9.52 -21.68 -5.11
C ALA A 374 -8.18 -21.28 -4.48
N CYS A 375 -7.56 -20.25 -4.98
CA CYS A 375 -6.29 -19.74 -4.48
C CYS A 375 -6.41 -19.10 -3.08
N ASN A 376 -7.61 -18.61 -2.73
CA ASN A 376 -7.94 -18.06 -1.41
C ASN A 376 -8.71 -19.06 -0.53
N TYR A 377 -8.51 -20.37 -0.77
CA TYR A 377 -9.08 -21.40 0.08
C TYR A 377 -8.68 -21.25 1.54
N SER A 378 -9.66 -21.19 2.42
CA SER A 378 -9.46 -21.19 3.86
C SER A 378 -9.78 -22.57 4.44
N PRO A 379 -8.79 -23.33 4.94
CA PRO A 379 -9.04 -24.67 5.51
C PRO A 379 -9.87 -24.64 6.79
N ASP A 380 -9.94 -23.51 7.47
CA ASP A 380 -10.70 -23.31 8.70
C ASP A 380 -12.13 -22.81 8.44
N ALA A 381 -12.43 -22.38 7.20
CA ALA A 381 -13.77 -21.96 6.81
C ALA A 381 -14.75 -23.13 6.86
N ILE A 382 -15.86 -22.93 7.57
CA ILE A 382 -16.97 -23.89 7.69
C ILE A 382 -18.10 -23.51 6.74
N GLU A 383 -18.23 -22.21 6.41
CA GLU A 383 -19.25 -21.65 5.53
C GLU A 383 -18.61 -20.85 4.40
N ASP A 384 -19.04 -21.11 3.17
CA ASP A 384 -18.55 -20.41 1.98
C ASP A 384 -19.06 -18.96 1.98
N ASN A 385 -18.12 -17.99 1.91
CA ASN A 385 -18.43 -16.57 1.81
C ASN A 385 -18.85 -16.13 0.39
N GLY A 386 -18.82 -17.05 -0.58
CA GLY A 386 -19.15 -16.78 -1.99
C GLY A 386 -18.07 -16.00 -2.76
N LEU A 387 -16.87 -15.88 -2.19
CA LEU A 387 -15.77 -15.06 -2.73
C LEU A 387 -14.55 -15.90 -3.12
N CYS A 388 -14.77 -17.18 -3.44
CA CYS A 388 -13.70 -18.03 -3.96
C CYS A 388 -13.11 -17.41 -5.25
N ALA A 389 -11.80 -17.26 -5.28
CA ALA A 389 -11.06 -16.66 -6.38
C ALA A 389 -10.11 -17.66 -7.04
N GLU A 390 -9.83 -17.47 -8.32
CA GLU A 390 -8.81 -18.21 -9.05
C GLU A 390 -7.56 -17.33 -9.20
N ASN A 391 -6.39 -17.96 -9.35
CA ASN A 391 -5.20 -17.21 -9.75
C ASN A 391 -5.39 -16.64 -11.16
N ASP A 392 -4.99 -15.40 -11.33
CA ASP A 392 -4.80 -14.83 -12.66
C ASP A 392 -3.58 -15.47 -13.38
N ALA A 393 -3.31 -15.06 -14.61
CA ALA A 393 -2.19 -15.62 -15.37
C ALA A 393 -0.81 -15.26 -14.77
N CYS A 394 -0.75 -14.27 -13.89
CA CYS A 394 0.43 -13.89 -13.11
C CYS A 394 0.61 -14.71 -11.83
N GLY A 395 -0.38 -15.55 -11.48
CA GLY A 395 -0.42 -16.32 -10.25
C GLY A 395 -0.93 -15.52 -9.05
N VAL A 396 -1.50 -14.33 -9.27
CA VAL A 396 -2.10 -13.50 -8.24
C VAL A 396 -3.54 -13.94 -8.02
N CYS A 397 -3.88 -14.26 -6.80
CA CYS A 397 -5.21 -14.70 -6.43
C CYS A 397 -6.24 -13.59 -6.61
N GLY A 398 -7.25 -13.81 -7.46
CA GLY A 398 -8.26 -12.80 -7.79
C GLY A 398 -7.74 -11.60 -8.60
N GLY A 399 -6.52 -11.70 -9.11
CA GLY A 399 -5.87 -10.64 -9.88
C GLY A 399 -6.49 -10.44 -11.28
N ASN A 400 -5.92 -9.50 -12.00
CA ASN A 400 -6.38 -9.08 -13.33
C ASN A 400 -5.25 -9.10 -14.38
N ASP A 401 -4.22 -9.90 -14.16
CA ASP A 401 -3.03 -10.06 -14.99
C ASP A 401 -2.07 -8.84 -15.03
N SER A 402 -2.35 -7.77 -14.28
CA SER A 402 -1.57 -6.54 -14.37
C SER A 402 -0.19 -6.62 -13.72
N SER A 403 -0.01 -7.51 -12.74
CA SER A 403 1.24 -7.61 -11.97
C SER A 403 2.40 -8.24 -12.74
N CYS A 404 2.13 -8.92 -13.85
CA CYS A 404 3.16 -9.48 -14.73
C CYS A 404 2.94 -9.09 -16.20
N SER A 405 2.09 -8.09 -16.44
CA SER A 405 1.91 -7.49 -17.77
C SER A 405 2.93 -6.40 -18.01
N GLY A 406 3.50 -6.40 -19.19
CA GLY A 406 4.51 -5.45 -19.61
C GLY A 406 5.09 -5.86 -20.95
N CYS A 407 6.12 -5.14 -21.41
CA CYS A 407 6.79 -5.51 -22.63
C CYS A 407 7.66 -6.77 -22.45
N THR A 408 7.27 -7.88 -23.08
CA THR A 408 8.03 -9.15 -23.02
C THR A 408 9.08 -9.30 -24.11
N ASN A 409 9.17 -8.35 -25.04
CA ASN A 409 10.14 -8.42 -26.14
C ASN A 409 11.52 -7.92 -25.70
N THR A 410 12.50 -8.80 -25.64
CA THR A 410 13.88 -8.52 -25.18
C THR A 410 14.64 -7.50 -26.01
N ILE A 411 14.17 -7.15 -27.20
CA ILE A 411 14.78 -6.13 -28.07
C ILE A 411 14.06 -4.77 -27.95
N ALA A 412 12.93 -4.72 -27.23
CA ALA A 412 12.27 -3.45 -26.97
C ALA A 412 13.07 -2.64 -25.95
N CYS A 413 13.15 -1.34 -26.16
CA CYS A 413 13.81 -0.41 -25.27
C CYS A 413 13.20 -0.41 -23.86
N ASN A 414 11.89 -0.65 -23.76
CA ASN A 414 11.15 -0.77 -22.50
C ASN A 414 10.89 -2.24 -22.09
N TYR A 415 11.78 -3.16 -22.47
CA TYR A 415 11.66 -4.55 -22.05
C TYR A 415 11.61 -4.68 -20.53
N ASP A 416 10.58 -5.36 -20.04
CA ASP A 416 10.42 -5.69 -18.62
C ASP A 416 10.76 -7.19 -18.40
N PRO A 417 11.90 -7.52 -17.76
CA PRO A 417 12.26 -8.90 -17.49
C PRO A 417 11.36 -9.61 -16.50
N SER A 418 10.50 -8.88 -15.78
CA SER A 418 9.50 -9.43 -14.85
C SER A 418 8.17 -9.74 -15.54
N ALA A 419 7.89 -9.13 -16.70
CA ALA A 419 6.68 -9.37 -17.44
C ALA A 419 6.65 -10.76 -18.07
N THR A 420 5.53 -11.47 -17.88
CA THR A 420 5.24 -12.77 -18.50
C THR A 420 4.09 -12.70 -19.50
N ILE A 421 3.35 -11.59 -19.47
CA ILE A 421 2.23 -11.30 -20.40
C ILE A 421 2.56 -10.00 -21.14
N ASP A 422 2.54 -10.07 -22.48
CA ASP A 422 2.73 -8.88 -23.30
C ASP A 422 1.45 -8.03 -23.30
N ASP A 423 1.56 -6.80 -22.83
CA ASP A 423 0.46 -5.82 -22.78
C ASP A 423 0.37 -4.94 -24.05
N GLY A 424 1.26 -5.20 -25.02
CA GLY A 424 1.35 -4.43 -26.26
C GLY A 424 2.09 -3.09 -26.11
N SER A 425 2.74 -2.83 -24.97
CA SER A 425 3.47 -1.60 -24.70
C SER A 425 4.88 -1.56 -25.28
N CYS A 426 5.33 -2.65 -25.94
CA CYS A 426 6.70 -2.75 -26.45
C CYS A 426 7.07 -1.65 -27.45
N ILE A 427 8.11 -0.90 -27.15
CA ILE A 427 8.70 0.11 -28.03
C ILE A 427 9.90 -0.49 -28.76
N ILE A 428 9.67 -0.96 -30.00
CA ILE A 428 10.69 -1.55 -30.85
C ILE A 428 11.36 -0.44 -31.67
N GLY A 429 12.70 -0.35 -31.57
CA GLY A 429 13.47 0.71 -32.24
C GLY A 429 13.43 2.05 -31.49
N GLY A 430 12.78 2.10 -30.33
CA GLY A 430 12.83 3.27 -29.45
C GLY A 430 14.21 3.48 -28.83
N VAL A 431 14.43 4.68 -28.32
CA VAL A 431 15.69 5.12 -27.75
C VAL A 431 15.49 5.54 -26.30
N GLU A 432 16.37 5.08 -25.42
CA GLU A 432 16.38 5.50 -24.03
C GLU A 432 16.90 6.94 -23.91
N ILE A 433 16.13 7.79 -23.22
CA ILE A 433 16.56 9.12 -22.80
C ILE A 433 16.59 9.21 -21.28
N THR A 434 17.59 9.90 -20.76
CA THR A 434 17.71 10.16 -19.31
C THR A 434 17.69 11.66 -19.07
N PHE A 435 16.70 12.12 -18.31
CA PHE A 435 16.68 13.48 -17.75
C PHE A 435 17.37 13.47 -16.39
N THR A 436 18.34 14.33 -16.21
CA THR A 436 19.04 14.52 -14.93
C THR A 436 18.95 15.98 -14.52
N ILE A 437 18.61 16.22 -13.26
CA ILE A 437 18.52 17.55 -12.67
C ILE A 437 19.34 17.59 -11.38
N LEU A 438 20.15 18.64 -11.23
CA LEU A 438 20.72 19.07 -9.96
C LEU A 438 19.87 20.20 -9.44
N THR A 439 19.24 20.00 -8.29
CA THR A 439 18.39 21.02 -7.65
C THR A 439 19.24 22.15 -7.07
N ASP A 440 18.66 23.31 -6.98
CA ASP A 440 19.21 24.49 -6.27
C ASP A 440 18.91 24.43 -4.76
N ASN A 441 18.79 25.59 -4.09
CA ASN A 441 18.47 25.68 -2.65
C ASN A 441 16.97 25.60 -2.35
N TYR A 442 16.10 25.68 -3.37
CA TYR A 442 14.64 25.66 -3.25
C TYR A 442 14.00 24.59 -4.14
N PRO A 443 14.32 23.31 -3.92
CA PRO A 443 13.94 22.20 -4.80
C PRO A 443 12.44 21.98 -4.95
N GLY A 444 11.64 22.45 -3.99
CA GLY A 444 10.18 22.33 -4.00
C GLY A 444 9.47 23.22 -5.03
N GLU A 445 10.19 24.13 -5.69
CA GLU A 445 9.64 25.06 -6.67
C GLU A 445 9.71 24.54 -8.09
N THR A 446 10.54 23.50 -8.33
CA THR A 446 10.86 22.99 -9.66
C THR A 446 10.04 21.76 -10.03
N THR A 447 9.36 21.84 -11.17
CA THR A 447 8.68 20.71 -11.82
C THR A 447 9.02 20.68 -13.30
N TRP A 448 8.91 19.52 -13.93
CA TRP A 448 9.17 19.38 -15.36
C TRP A 448 8.34 18.26 -15.98
N SER A 449 8.18 18.33 -17.30
CA SER A 449 7.57 17.28 -18.11
C SER A 449 8.23 17.20 -19.49
N ILE A 450 8.25 16.02 -20.08
CA ILE A 450 8.58 15.79 -21.48
C ILE A 450 7.32 15.30 -22.17
N ALA A 451 6.94 15.97 -23.27
CA ALA A 451 5.78 15.62 -24.07
C ALA A 451 6.16 15.34 -25.52
N ASP A 452 5.41 14.48 -26.19
CA ASP A 452 5.55 14.22 -27.62
C ASP A 452 4.97 15.35 -28.49
N ALA A 453 5.13 15.25 -29.80
CA ALA A 453 4.61 16.24 -30.75
C ALA A 453 3.07 16.39 -30.75
N SER A 454 2.34 15.47 -30.15
CA SER A 454 0.88 15.56 -29.95
C SER A 454 0.51 16.32 -28.67
N GLY A 455 1.47 16.57 -27.80
CA GLY A 455 1.32 17.16 -26.48
C GLY A 455 1.02 16.11 -25.39
N SER A 456 1.16 14.80 -25.68
CA SER A 456 1.01 13.75 -24.69
C SER A 456 2.27 13.67 -23.85
N VAL A 457 2.12 13.76 -22.52
CA VAL A 457 3.25 13.67 -21.58
C VAL A 457 3.77 12.24 -21.50
N VAL A 458 5.05 12.05 -21.80
CA VAL A 458 5.73 10.74 -21.74
C VAL A 458 6.42 10.51 -20.40
N ILE A 459 6.89 11.56 -19.74
CA ILE A 459 7.48 11.50 -18.39
C ILE A 459 7.41 12.87 -17.73
N THR A 460 7.32 12.89 -16.39
CA THR A 460 7.30 14.11 -15.58
C THR A 460 8.06 13.90 -14.27
N GLY A 461 8.43 14.98 -13.59
CA GLY A 461 9.08 14.92 -12.28
C GLY A 461 9.04 16.24 -11.52
N GLY A 462 9.43 16.20 -10.24
CA GLY A 462 9.28 17.28 -9.27
C GLY A 462 7.85 17.36 -8.68
N PRO A 463 7.60 18.20 -7.67
CA PRO A 463 8.64 18.95 -6.97
C PRO A 463 9.59 18.05 -6.16
N TYR A 464 10.78 18.57 -5.82
CA TYR A 464 11.82 17.81 -5.11
C TYR A 464 11.94 18.24 -3.65
N SER A 465 12.42 17.34 -2.80
CA SER A 465 12.52 17.60 -1.35
C SER A 465 13.91 18.01 -0.87
N SER A 466 14.98 17.70 -1.63
CA SER A 466 16.36 17.93 -1.19
C SER A 466 17.08 18.92 -2.08
N SER A 467 17.72 19.93 -1.48
CA SER A 467 18.55 20.93 -2.17
C SER A 467 19.92 20.37 -2.56
N ALA A 468 20.51 20.94 -3.62
CA ALA A 468 21.82 20.57 -4.16
C ALA A 468 21.97 19.05 -4.38
N THR A 469 20.88 18.39 -4.77
CA THR A 469 20.79 16.94 -4.96
C THR A 469 20.51 16.62 -6.43
N THR A 470 21.16 15.59 -6.92
CA THR A 470 20.97 15.12 -8.30
C THR A 470 19.89 14.04 -8.34
N TYR A 471 18.90 14.26 -9.20
CA TYR A 471 17.85 13.29 -9.52
C TYR A 471 17.96 12.90 -10.99
N SER A 472 17.70 11.63 -11.30
CA SER A 472 17.69 11.12 -12.67
C SER A 472 16.43 10.31 -12.93
N SER A 473 15.83 10.51 -14.10
CA SER A 473 14.66 9.77 -14.56
C SER A 473 14.88 9.32 -16.00
N THR A 474 14.60 8.07 -16.29
CA THR A 474 14.84 7.45 -17.60
C THR A 474 13.52 7.00 -18.21
N VAL A 475 13.36 7.21 -19.50
CA VAL A 475 12.19 6.75 -20.26
C VAL A 475 12.62 6.35 -21.68
N CYS A 476 11.92 5.36 -22.21
CA CYS A 476 12.05 4.90 -23.58
C CYS A 476 11.06 5.66 -24.46
N VAL A 477 11.51 6.22 -25.56
CA VAL A 477 10.70 7.01 -26.49
C VAL A 477 10.95 6.59 -27.93
N ASP A 478 9.93 6.72 -28.78
CA ASP A 478 10.05 6.51 -30.22
C ASP A 478 10.87 7.61 -30.91
N ASP A 479 11.23 7.36 -32.17
CA ASP A 479 11.78 8.40 -33.03
C ASP A 479 10.77 9.55 -33.16
N GLY A 480 11.25 10.75 -32.93
CA GLY A 480 10.37 11.93 -32.99
C GLY A 480 10.96 13.14 -32.29
N CYS A 481 10.17 14.20 -32.28
CA CYS A 481 10.52 15.41 -31.57
C CYS A 481 9.66 15.55 -30.30
N TYR A 482 10.30 16.01 -29.23
CA TYR A 482 9.75 16.13 -27.90
C TYR A 482 9.98 17.54 -27.35
N ASP A 483 9.09 17.98 -26.49
CA ASP A 483 9.21 19.24 -25.78
C ASP A 483 9.48 18.97 -24.29
N LEU A 484 10.67 19.36 -23.81
CA LEU A 484 10.92 19.52 -22.38
C LEU A 484 10.29 20.82 -21.92
N THR A 485 9.41 20.78 -20.94
CA THR A 485 8.93 21.98 -20.22
C THR A 485 9.37 21.88 -18.77
N ILE A 486 10.16 22.85 -18.31
CA ILE A 486 10.57 22.97 -16.90
C ILE A 486 9.95 24.24 -16.31
N ASN A 487 9.42 24.15 -15.09
CA ASN A 487 8.76 25.24 -14.40
C ASN A 487 9.43 25.49 -13.05
N ASP A 488 9.48 26.75 -12.69
CA ASP A 488 9.86 27.26 -11.38
C ASP A 488 8.75 28.17 -10.86
N SER A 489 8.19 27.86 -9.70
CA SER A 489 7.00 28.54 -9.17
C SER A 489 7.29 29.94 -8.63
N PHE A 490 8.54 30.25 -8.28
CA PHE A 490 8.97 31.60 -7.86
C PHE A 490 9.47 32.46 -9.01
N GLY A 491 9.93 31.84 -10.10
CA GLY A 491 10.25 32.54 -11.34
C GLY A 491 11.69 33.04 -11.43
N ASP A 492 12.61 32.46 -10.66
CA ASP A 492 14.05 32.79 -10.67
C ASP A 492 14.93 31.63 -11.21
N GLY A 493 14.28 30.54 -11.65
CA GLY A 493 14.92 29.36 -12.24
C GLY A 493 15.73 28.59 -11.21
N ILE A 494 16.48 27.56 -11.67
CA ILE A 494 17.30 26.73 -10.78
C ILE A 494 18.79 27.17 -10.72
N CYS A 495 19.17 28.22 -11.41
CA CYS A 495 20.49 28.84 -11.41
C CYS A 495 20.35 30.36 -11.62
N CYS A 496 21.24 31.20 -11.14
CA CYS A 496 22.43 31.00 -10.32
C CYS A 496 22.32 31.92 -9.08
N GLY A 497 21.12 32.49 -8.84
CA GLY A 497 20.88 33.43 -7.75
C GLY A 497 20.78 32.75 -6.39
N TYR A 498 20.13 31.61 -6.34
CA TYR A 498 19.84 30.86 -5.11
C TYR A 498 20.38 29.43 -5.14
N GLY A 499 21.34 29.13 -5.98
CA GLY A 499 21.99 27.83 -6.10
C GLY A 499 22.69 27.67 -7.43
N THR A 500 23.25 26.51 -7.69
CA THR A 500 23.93 26.17 -8.94
C THR A 500 23.26 24.98 -9.62
N GLY A 501 21.93 24.94 -9.57
CA GLY A 501 21.15 23.89 -10.20
C GLY A 501 21.33 23.89 -11.72
N ASN A 502 21.17 22.73 -12.31
CA ASN A 502 21.16 22.55 -13.77
C ASN A 502 20.39 21.30 -14.14
N TYR A 503 20.02 21.19 -15.39
CA TYR A 503 19.43 19.96 -15.93
C TYR A 503 20.10 19.56 -17.25
N VAL A 504 20.01 18.27 -17.59
CA VAL A 504 20.50 17.71 -18.84
C VAL A 504 19.60 16.55 -19.27
N ILE A 505 19.33 16.46 -20.58
CA ILE A 505 18.80 15.27 -21.23
C ILE A 505 19.93 14.63 -22.01
N THR A 506 20.14 13.35 -21.77
CA THR A 506 21.13 12.55 -22.52
C THR A 506 20.44 11.36 -23.18
N SER A 507 21.00 10.91 -24.30
CA SER A 507 20.65 9.68 -24.98
C SER A 507 21.90 9.04 -25.53
N GLN A 508 22.08 7.74 -25.31
CA GLN A 508 23.25 6.96 -25.78
C GLN A 508 24.60 7.64 -25.46
N GLY A 509 24.67 8.39 -24.34
CA GLY A 509 25.88 9.11 -23.91
C GLY A 509 26.04 10.50 -24.53
N GLU A 510 25.20 10.92 -25.45
CA GLU A 510 25.19 12.25 -26.04
C GLU A 510 24.24 13.19 -25.28
N THR A 511 24.64 14.46 -25.12
CA THR A 511 23.77 15.49 -24.53
C THR A 511 22.88 16.10 -25.60
N LEU A 512 21.57 15.96 -25.41
CA LEU A 512 20.56 16.52 -26.31
C LEU A 512 20.12 17.92 -25.87
N VAL A 513 19.92 18.11 -24.57
CA VAL A 513 19.47 19.37 -23.97
C VAL A 513 20.24 19.62 -22.68
N SER A 514 20.52 20.87 -22.36
CA SER A 514 21.04 21.26 -21.04
C SER A 514 20.66 22.71 -20.75
N GLY A 515 20.41 23.02 -19.47
CA GLY A 515 20.03 24.37 -19.04
C GLY A 515 20.09 24.54 -17.53
N GLY A 516 19.49 25.66 -17.04
CA GLY A 516 19.42 26.00 -15.62
C GLY A 516 19.07 27.47 -15.38
N GLU A 517 19.47 28.38 -16.30
CA GLU A 517 19.10 29.80 -16.22
C GLU A 517 17.80 30.05 -17.01
N PHE A 518 16.68 30.13 -16.34
CA PHE A 518 15.39 30.49 -16.92
C PHE A 518 14.56 31.29 -15.88
N ALA A 519 13.43 31.81 -16.25
CA ALA A 519 12.51 32.48 -15.33
C ALA A 519 11.48 31.46 -14.79
N SER A 520 10.20 31.74 -14.83
CA SER A 520 9.15 30.85 -14.31
C SER A 520 8.92 29.60 -15.15
N THR A 521 9.30 29.62 -16.44
CA THR A 521 9.08 28.46 -17.33
C THR A 521 10.05 28.53 -18.51
N GLU A 522 10.58 27.39 -18.90
CA GLU A 522 11.33 27.22 -20.14
C GLU A 522 10.78 25.98 -20.89
N THR A 523 10.65 26.12 -22.22
CA THR A 523 10.28 24.97 -23.07
C THR A 523 11.33 24.84 -24.18
N ILE A 524 11.90 23.64 -24.29
CA ILE A 524 12.96 23.31 -25.27
C ILE A 524 12.52 22.12 -26.11
N ASN A 525 12.50 22.32 -27.43
CA ASN A 525 12.26 21.24 -28.37
C ASN A 525 13.57 20.48 -28.67
N PHE A 526 13.53 19.17 -28.64
CA PHE A 526 14.62 18.28 -29.05
C PHE A 526 14.07 17.09 -29.83
N CYS A 527 14.89 16.53 -30.72
CA CYS A 527 14.47 15.43 -31.56
C CYS A 527 15.42 14.24 -31.37
N ILE A 528 14.83 13.06 -31.34
CA ILE A 528 15.49 11.76 -31.32
C ILE A 528 15.38 11.19 -32.73
N SER A 529 16.51 10.82 -33.30
CA SER A 529 16.56 9.97 -34.48
C SER A 529 17.18 8.65 -34.04
N GLY A 530 16.39 7.62 -33.93
CA GLY A 530 16.87 6.28 -33.67
C GLY A 530 17.71 5.76 -34.82
N GLY A 531 18.66 4.88 -34.56
CA GLY A 531 19.18 4.02 -35.59
C GLY A 531 18.06 3.21 -36.24
N GLU A 532 18.26 2.70 -37.43
CA GLU A 532 17.29 1.75 -38.00
C GLU A 532 16.98 0.65 -36.96
N PRO A 533 15.70 0.27 -36.80
CA PRO A 533 15.33 -0.72 -35.79
C PRO A 533 16.19 -1.98 -35.99
N ASP A 534 16.78 -2.45 -34.90
CA ASP A 534 17.50 -3.71 -34.93
C ASP A 534 16.54 -4.81 -35.39
N VAL A 535 16.86 -5.44 -36.48
CA VAL A 535 16.13 -6.60 -37.00
C VAL A 535 16.74 -7.83 -36.34
N PRO A 536 16.01 -8.49 -35.43
CA PRO A 536 16.56 -9.68 -34.77
C PRO A 536 16.60 -10.85 -35.74
N GLY A 537 17.62 -11.66 -35.61
CA GLY A 537 17.85 -12.84 -36.42
C GLY A 537 19.29 -13.31 -36.29
N CYS A 538 19.62 -14.43 -36.93
CA CYS A 538 21.00 -14.92 -36.94
C CYS A 538 21.89 -14.04 -37.82
N THR A 539 22.86 -13.35 -37.21
CA THR A 539 23.82 -12.47 -37.91
C THR A 539 25.10 -13.19 -38.33
N ASP A 540 25.31 -14.44 -37.95
CA ASP A 540 26.49 -15.23 -38.33
C ASP A 540 26.27 -15.89 -39.70
N TYR A 541 27.02 -15.41 -40.70
CA TYR A 541 26.94 -15.92 -42.07
C TYR A 541 27.36 -17.40 -42.21
N THR A 542 27.88 -18.02 -41.14
CA THR A 542 28.21 -19.45 -41.12
C THR A 542 27.10 -20.32 -40.58
N ALA A 543 26.05 -19.71 -40.02
CA ALA A 543 24.87 -20.42 -39.53
C ALA A 543 23.93 -20.77 -40.68
N CYS A 544 23.21 -21.86 -40.53
CA CYS A 544 22.28 -22.36 -41.55
C CYS A 544 21.06 -21.46 -41.76
N ASN A 545 20.67 -20.75 -40.72
CA ASN A 545 19.54 -19.82 -40.69
C ASN A 545 20.02 -18.35 -40.71
N TYR A 546 21.19 -18.07 -41.30
CA TYR A 546 21.67 -16.70 -41.47
C TYR A 546 20.63 -15.82 -42.14
N ASP A 547 20.29 -14.72 -41.51
CA ASP A 547 19.43 -13.70 -42.08
C ASP A 547 20.25 -12.46 -42.44
N SER A 548 20.41 -12.22 -43.73
CA SER A 548 21.16 -11.06 -44.23
C SER A 548 20.52 -9.71 -43.93
N THR A 549 19.28 -9.68 -43.44
CA THR A 549 18.55 -8.48 -43.02
C THR A 549 18.65 -8.23 -41.52
N ALA A 550 19.08 -9.25 -40.74
CA ALA A 550 19.29 -9.11 -39.32
C ALA A 550 20.44 -8.16 -38.99
N THR A 551 20.19 -7.21 -38.08
CA THR A 551 21.22 -6.27 -37.59
C THR A 551 21.60 -6.58 -36.14
N LEU A 552 20.81 -7.40 -35.43
CA LEU A 552 21.02 -7.85 -34.06
C LEU A 552 20.95 -9.38 -34.01
N ASP A 553 22.01 -10.01 -33.46
CA ASP A 553 21.98 -11.45 -33.18
C ASP A 553 21.04 -11.74 -31.99
N ASP A 554 19.99 -12.50 -32.25
CA ASP A 554 19.00 -12.91 -31.25
C ASP A 554 19.33 -14.27 -30.60
N GLY A 555 20.51 -14.82 -30.88
CA GLY A 555 20.94 -16.13 -30.38
C GLY A 555 20.29 -17.32 -31.09
N SER A 556 19.54 -17.09 -32.18
CA SER A 556 18.88 -18.14 -32.95
C SER A 556 19.75 -18.87 -33.94
N CYS A 557 21.06 -18.53 -34.02
CA CYS A 557 21.98 -19.14 -34.99
C CYS A 557 22.08 -20.67 -34.81
N GLU A 558 21.73 -21.40 -35.85
CA GLU A 558 21.78 -22.87 -35.90
C GLU A 558 22.97 -23.36 -36.71
N TYR A 559 23.80 -24.21 -36.12
CA TYR A 559 25.02 -24.73 -36.75
C TYR A 559 24.98 -26.24 -36.98
N GLU A 560 24.10 -26.99 -36.26
CA GLU A 560 24.10 -28.46 -36.29
C GLU A 560 22.92 -29.08 -37.06
N SER A 561 21.97 -28.30 -37.52
CA SER A 561 20.73 -28.80 -38.16
C SER A 561 20.51 -28.29 -39.59
N CYS A 562 21.55 -27.96 -40.32
CA CYS A 562 21.46 -27.70 -41.75
C CYS A 562 21.17 -29.03 -42.51
N ALA A 563 20.07 -29.68 -42.11
CA ALA A 563 19.61 -30.84 -42.86
C ALA A 563 19.09 -30.36 -44.23
N CYS A 564 19.91 -30.45 -45.22
CA CYS A 564 19.50 -30.40 -46.62
C CYS A 564 19.09 -31.82 -47.04
N PRO A 565 17.87 -32.26 -46.88
CA PRO A 565 17.48 -33.63 -47.21
C PRO A 565 17.71 -33.94 -48.68
N ASN A 566 17.88 -32.93 -49.50
CA ASN A 566 18.10 -33.04 -50.93
C ASN A 566 19.59 -32.95 -51.35
N ASP A 567 20.49 -32.66 -50.44
CA ASP A 567 21.94 -32.76 -50.64
C ASP A 567 22.41 -34.20 -50.30
N VAL A 568 22.29 -35.07 -51.26
CA VAL A 568 22.50 -36.52 -51.08
C VAL A 568 23.97 -36.87 -50.95
N ASN A 569 24.85 -36.03 -51.49
CA ASN A 569 26.29 -36.23 -51.42
C ASN A 569 26.96 -35.51 -50.24
N GLY A 570 26.26 -34.57 -49.56
CA GLY A 570 26.75 -33.82 -48.39
C GLY A 570 27.79 -32.76 -48.73
N ASP A 571 27.80 -32.22 -49.98
CA ASP A 571 28.79 -31.23 -50.41
C ASP A 571 28.36 -29.77 -50.14
N GLY A 572 27.16 -29.55 -49.57
CA GLY A 572 26.61 -28.25 -49.21
C GLY A 572 25.85 -27.55 -50.36
N SER A 573 25.55 -28.28 -51.45
CA SER A 573 24.80 -27.70 -52.59
C SER A 573 24.01 -28.76 -53.35
N ILE A 574 22.78 -28.44 -53.75
CA ILE A 574 21.92 -29.35 -54.48
C ILE A 574 22.16 -29.16 -55.97
N THR A 575 22.89 -30.12 -56.56
CA THR A 575 23.43 -30.01 -57.94
C THR A 575 23.12 -31.23 -58.79
N VAL A 576 23.70 -31.27 -60.00
CA VAL A 576 23.64 -32.45 -60.86
C VAL A 576 24.27 -33.68 -60.22
N ALA A 577 25.22 -33.51 -59.26
CA ALA A 577 25.85 -34.61 -58.54
C ALA A 577 24.83 -35.39 -57.71
N ASP A 578 23.96 -34.71 -56.97
CA ASP A 578 22.90 -35.28 -56.14
C ASP A 578 21.84 -36.00 -57.01
N LEU A 579 21.44 -35.33 -58.08
CA LEU A 579 20.50 -35.92 -59.03
C LEU A 579 21.07 -37.22 -59.62
N LEU A 580 22.32 -37.28 -59.94
CA LEU A 580 22.94 -38.50 -60.48
C LEU A 580 23.01 -39.63 -59.45
N ILE A 581 23.18 -39.33 -58.16
CA ILE A 581 23.16 -40.33 -57.08
C ILE A 581 21.73 -40.93 -56.97
N VAL A 582 20.69 -40.09 -56.89
CA VAL A 582 19.30 -40.56 -56.88
C VAL A 582 18.95 -41.38 -58.11
N LEU A 583 19.37 -40.94 -59.31
CA LEU A 583 19.17 -41.69 -60.53
C LEU A 583 19.95 -43.01 -60.60
N SER A 584 21.08 -43.10 -59.93
CA SER A 584 21.92 -44.33 -59.86
C SER A 584 21.24 -45.43 -59.01
N GLU A 585 20.43 -45.04 -58.06
CA GLU A 585 19.67 -45.95 -57.18
C GLU A 585 18.18 -46.07 -57.57
N PHE A 586 17.79 -45.50 -58.71
CA PHE A 586 16.40 -45.49 -59.16
C PHE A 586 15.80 -46.89 -59.28
N GLY A 587 14.71 -47.14 -58.54
CA GLY A 587 14.08 -48.44 -58.41
C GLY A 587 14.57 -49.31 -57.24
N CYS A 588 15.45 -48.78 -56.39
CA CYS A 588 15.82 -49.40 -55.12
C CYS A 588 14.57 -49.45 -54.21
N THR A 589 14.39 -50.57 -53.46
CA THR A 589 13.25 -50.82 -52.58
C THR A 589 13.64 -51.36 -51.20
N SER A 590 14.94 -51.41 -50.90
CA SER A 590 15.46 -51.80 -49.56
C SER A 590 16.89 -51.30 -49.38
N ASP A 591 17.18 -50.75 -48.22
CA ASP A 591 18.51 -50.19 -47.84
C ASP A 591 19.01 -49.12 -48.84
N CYS A 592 18.09 -48.29 -49.35
CA CYS A 592 18.37 -47.23 -50.29
C CYS A 592 19.06 -46.06 -49.58
N THR A 593 20.20 -45.57 -50.12
CA THR A 593 20.93 -44.42 -49.53
C THR A 593 20.52 -43.08 -50.14
N ALA A 594 19.78 -43.12 -51.29
CA ALA A 594 19.32 -41.96 -52.00
C ALA A 594 17.76 -41.81 -51.94
N ASP A 595 17.14 -42.38 -50.93
CA ASP A 595 15.71 -42.21 -50.57
C ASP A 595 15.54 -40.87 -49.90
N VAL A 596 15.15 -39.84 -50.65
CA VAL A 596 15.09 -38.44 -50.20
C VAL A 596 13.83 -38.11 -49.45
N ASP A 597 12.70 -38.80 -49.75
CA ASP A 597 11.43 -38.58 -49.06
C ASP A 597 11.21 -39.55 -47.89
N GLY A 598 12.12 -40.53 -47.69
CA GLY A 598 12.10 -41.46 -46.58
C GLY A 598 10.98 -42.51 -46.65
N ASP A 599 10.39 -42.78 -47.85
CA ASP A 599 9.32 -43.72 -48.02
C ASP A 599 9.79 -45.18 -48.12
N GLY A 600 11.10 -45.41 -48.15
CA GLY A 600 11.76 -46.70 -48.24
C GLY A 600 12.06 -47.16 -49.66
N SER A 601 11.88 -46.30 -50.68
CA SER A 601 12.14 -46.62 -52.09
C SER A 601 12.60 -45.41 -52.89
N VAL A 602 13.55 -45.58 -53.81
CA VAL A 602 13.98 -44.50 -54.70
C VAL A 602 13.14 -44.49 -55.94
N THR A 603 12.28 -43.48 -56.10
CA THR A 603 11.27 -43.35 -57.12
C THR A 603 11.35 -42.03 -57.88
N VAL A 604 10.33 -41.73 -58.68
CA VAL A 604 10.18 -40.42 -59.33
C VAL A 604 9.97 -39.31 -58.32
N ALA A 605 9.40 -39.62 -57.13
CA ALA A 605 9.18 -38.64 -56.07
C ALA A 605 10.52 -38.04 -55.56
N ASP A 606 11.54 -38.85 -55.33
CA ASP A 606 12.87 -38.45 -54.89
C ASP A 606 13.56 -37.57 -55.94
N VAL A 607 13.46 -37.96 -57.23
CA VAL A 607 13.96 -37.15 -58.33
C VAL A 607 13.31 -35.78 -58.39
N LEU A 608 11.98 -35.71 -58.15
CA LEU A 608 11.26 -34.43 -58.15
C LEU A 608 11.65 -33.56 -56.96
N LEU A 609 11.93 -34.14 -55.80
CA LEU A 609 12.44 -33.39 -54.65
C LEU A 609 13.80 -32.75 -54.92
N ILE A 610 14.76 -33.49 -55.48
CA ILE A 610 16.05 -32.92 -55.91
C ILE A 610 15.84 -31.79 -56.92
N LEU A 611 14.97 -32.01 -57.92
CA LEU A 611 14.73 -31.02 -58.97
C LEU A 611 14.01 -29.77 -58.42
N SER A 612 13.15 -29.92 -57.40
CA SER A 612 12.47 -28.79 -56.76
C SER A 612 13.39 -27.85 -55.99
N ALA A 613 14.50 -28.37 -55.46
CA ALA A 613 15.51 -27.65 -54.72
C ALA A 613 16.81 -27.39 -55.50
N PHE A 614 16.80 -27.70 -56.80
CA PHE A 614 18.02 -27.66 -57.63
C PHE A 614 18.65 -26.27 -57.74
N GLY A 615 19.92 -26.17 -57.40
CA GLY A 615 20.68 -24.92 -57.40
C GLY A 615 20.67 -24.18 -56.09
N SER A 616 19.99 -24.73 -55.05
CA SER A 616 20.08 -24.19 -53.68
C SER A 616 21.40 -24.55 -53.03
N LEU A 617 21.92 -23.64 -52.20
CA LEU A 617 22.99 -23.91 -51.24
C LEU A 617 22.36 -24.40 -49.95
N CYS A 618 23.00 -25.30 -49.27
CA CYS A 618 22.58 -25.83 -47.97
C CYS A 618 23.11 -25.03 -46.81
#